data_1bfd3506c56b2b29a01de0468a0428e0
#
_entry.id   1bfd3506c56b2b29a01de0468a0428e0
#
_cell.length_a   1.000
_cell.length_b   1.000
_cell.length_c   1.000
_cell.angle_alpha   90.00
_cell.angle_beta   90.00
_cell.angle_gamma   90.00
#
_symmetry.space_group_name_H-M   'P 1'
#
loop_
_entity.id
_entity.type
_entity.pdbx_description
1 polymer ?
#
loop_
_entity_poly.entity_id
_entity_poly.type
_entity_poly.pdbx_seq_one_letter_code
_entity_poly.pdbx_strand_id
1 'polypeptide(L)'
;MYTLRPYQADSVKAVIHYFRKHSTPSVIVLPTGAGKSLVIAELARLAKGRVLVLAHVKELVEQNHEKYEGYGLKGSVYAAGLGRKETDQQVVFASVQSVVRNLDDFKNQFSLLVIDECHRVPDDKNSSYQKVITHLKELNSGIKILGLTATPYRLGMGWIYQYHTRGQVRSEEPRFFRDCIFELPIHYLLDEDFLTPARMMDAPVLSYDFSQLKPANTGRYKEAELDMVIDKAKRATPQIVDQILQYSQDKLGVMVFAATVRHAQEILQRLPVAESAIVIGDTPTHERDDIIQRFKQQKIKYLVNVSVLTTGFDAPHVDLIAILRPTESVSLYQQIIGRGLRLSPGKAECLVLDYAGNNYDLYQPEVGDPKPDSNSEIITIPCPACGFNNNFWGKLDSNGFLLEHFGRRCQGFFTDEDTGEREHCGYRFRAKYCNECGADNDIAARICHECDATLVDPDKKLKEALNLKDALVFECLEMDIAVFKDSHGKSQLKVTYRGENQAQVHEFWSLTTKKQKQAFKDQFVRPHLADKHRAFDAASPTKVAANQHRFRLPQFVIARKSGRFWKMRDKIFDDELQNR
;
A
#
# COMPACT_ATOMS: atom_id res chain seq x y z
N MET A 1 29.65 -16.50 12.32
CA MET A 1 28.25 -16.73 12.72
C MET A 1 27.54 -15.39 12.68
N TYR A 2 26.38 -15.28 12.06
CA TYR A 2 25.64 -14.01 12.02
C TYR A 2 25.08 -13.69 13.40
N THR A 3 25.10 -12.40 13.77
CA THR A 3 24.38 -11.88 14.94
C THR A 3 23.09 -11.22 14.44
N LEU A 4 21.94 -11.67 14.95
CA LEU A 4 20.67 -11.07 14.61
C LEU A 4 20.56 -9.68 15.24
N ARG A 5 20.00 -8.75 14.49
CA ARG A 5 19.55 -7.46 15.05
C ARG A 5 18.36 -7.69 15.99
N PRO A 6 18.08 -6.81 16.97
CA PRO A 6 17.01 -7.01 17.94
C PRO A 6 15.68 -7.40 17.32
N TYR A 7 15.21 -6.63 16.33
CA TYR A 7 13.93 -6.88 15.65
C TYR A 7 13.89 -8.21 14.87
N GLN A 8 15.05 -8.68 14.35
CA GLN A 8 15.14 -10.00 13.70
C GLN A 8 14.98 -11.12 14.74
N ALA A 9 15.62 -10.97 15.89
CA ALA A 9 15.45 -11.92 16.99
C ALA A 9 14.00 -11.94 17.50
N ASP A 10 13.35 -10.78 17.61
CA ASP A 10 11.96 -10.68 18.06
C ASP A 10 11.00 -11.29 17.03
N SER A 11 11.24 -11.10 15.74
CA SER A 11 10.45 -11.76 14.69
C SER A 11 10.55 -13.29 14.76
N VAL A 12 11.76 -13.83 15.01
CA VAL A 12 11.98 -15.27 15.21
C VAL A 12 11.25 -15.78 16.45
N LYS A 13 11.34 -15.04 17.58
CA LYS A 13 10.62 -15.40 18.82
C LYS A 13 9.10 -15.42 18.58
N ALA A 14 8.54 -14.41 17.89
CA ALA A 14 7.12 -14.34 17.57
C ALA A 14 6.65 -15.57 16.78
N VAL A 15 7.42 -15.99 15.76
CA VAL A 15 7.13 -17.19 14.97
C VAL A 15 7.13 -18.45 15.84
N ILE A 16 8.18 -18.62 16.66
CA ILE A 16 8.29 -19.79 17.55
C ILE A 16 7.13 -19.82 18.57
N HIS A 17 6.82 -18.68 19.19
CA HIS A 17 5.72 -18.56 20.15
C HIS A 17 4.38 -18.92 19.52
N TYR A 18 4.09 -18.37 18.33
CA TYR A 18 2.86 -18.65 17.62
C TYR A 18 2.70 -20.12 17.26
N PHE A 19 3.70 -20.74 16.63
CA PHE A 19 3.61 -22.13 16.18
C PHE A 19 3.72 -23.18 17.30
N ARG A 20 4.04 -22.78 18.52
CA ARG A 20 3.85 -23.65 19.71
C ARG A 20 2.38 -23.85 20.08
N LYS A 21 1.52 -22.86 19.77
CA LYS A 21 0.10 -22.85 20.15
C LYS A 21 -0.85 -23.05 18.97
N HIS A 22 -0.42 -22.68 17.76
CA HIS A 22 -1.25 -22.66 16.57
C HIS A 22 -0.60 -23.40 15.40
N SER A 23 -1.44 -23.86 14.46
CA SER A 23 -0.98 -24.49 13.20
C SER A 23 -1.50 -23.77 11.95
N THR A 24 -2.27 -22.71 12.15
CA THR A 24 -2.81 -21.90 11.03
C THR A 24 -1.71 -21.15 10.30
N PRO A 25 -1.78 -21.04 8.96
CA PRO A 25 -0.84 -20.25 8.18
C PRO A 25 -0.78 -18.80 8.69
N SER A 26 0.43 -18.29 8.88
CA SER A 26 0.66 -16.95 9.39
C SER A 26 1.73 -16.22 8.60
N VAL A 27 1.79 -14.89 8.75
CA VAL A 27 2.74 -14.04 8.04
C VAL A 27 3.49 -13.14 9.02
N ILE A 28 4.77 -12.88 8.72
CA ILE A 28 5.54 -11.78 9.31
C ILE A 28 5.86 -10.76 8.22
N VAL A 29 5.79 -9.49 8.60
CA VAL A 29 6.01 -8.36 7.70
C VAL A 29 7.31 -7.67 8.10
N LEU A 30 8.29 -7.75 7.20
CA LEU A 30 9.60 -7.12 7.37
C LEU A 30 9.90 -6.28 6.12
N PRO A 31 10.19 -4.98 6.26
CA PRO A 31 10.49 -4.11 5.12
C PRO A 31 11.61 -4.62 4.24
N THR A 32 11.70 -4.09 3.02
CA THR A 32 12.86 -4.31 2.15
C THR A 32 14.12 -3.78 2.87
N GLY A 33 15.19 -4.58 2.86
CA GLY A 33 16.42 -4.24 3.59
C GLY A 33 16.47 -4.68 5.06
N ALA A 34 15.36 -5.15 5.66
CA ALA A 34 15.34 -5.66 7.03
C ALA A 34 16.07 -7.00 7.23
N GLY A 35 16.59 -7.62 6.17
CA GLY A 35 17.32 -8.87 6.27
C GLY A 35 16.43 -10.11 6.42
N LYS A 36 15.30 -10.17 5.70
CA LYS A 36 14.39 -11.33 5.66
C LYS A 36 15.11 -12.66 5.49
N SER A 37 16.10 -12.73 4.58
CA SER A 37 16.86 -13.97 4.32
C SER A 37 17.61 -14.46 5.56
N LEU A 38 18.08 -13.57 6.43
CA LEU A 38 18.73 -13.96 7.68
C LEU A 38 17.72 -14.50 8.70
N VAL A 39 16.53 -13.92 8.77
CA VAL A 39 15.42 -14.45 9.61
C VAL A 39 15.00 -15.83 9.12
N ILE A 40 14.88 -16.04 7.79
CA ILE A 40 14.58 -17.34 7.19
C ILE A 40 15.66 -18.37 7.57
N ALA A 41 16.93 -18.00 7.42
CA ALA A 41 18.06 -18.89 7.75
C ALA A 41 18.08 -19.27 9.24
N GLU A 42 17.79 -18.32 10.13
CA GLU A 42 17.72 -18.59 11.58
C GLU A 42 16.54 -19.50 11.94
N LEU A 43 15.34 -19.26 11.37
CA LEU A 43 14.18 -20.12 11.58
C LEU A 43 14.46 -21.55 11.07
N ALA A 44 15.11 -21.68 9.90
CA ALA A 44 15.50 -22.97 9.34
C ALA A 44 16.54 -23.69 10.22
N ARG A 45 17.50 -22.95 10.79
CA ARG A 45 18.50 -23.47 11.73
C ARG A 45 17.89 -24.00 13.03
N LEU A 46 16.86 -23.30 13.55
CA LEU A 46 16.21 -23.67 14.82
C LEU A 46 15.17 -24.78 14.66
N ALA A 47 14.73 -25.06 13.44
CA ALA A 47 13.73 -26.08 13.18
C ALA A 47 14.27 -27.49 13.47
N LYS A 48 13.49 -28.30 14.20
CA LYS A 48 13.86 -29.68 14.54
C LYS A 48 13.58 -30.66 13.40
N GLY A 49 12.58 -30.39 12.56
CA GLY A 49 12.20 -31.24 11.43
C GLY A 49 12.66 -30.64 10.09
N ARG A 50 12.25 -31.28 9.00
CA ARG A 50 12.60 -30.80 7.66
C ARG A 50 11.90 -29.50 7.33
N VAL A 51 12.61 -28.60 6.66
CA VAL A 51 12.14 -27.29 6.25
C VAL A 51 12.22 -27.14 4.74
N LEU A 52 11.12 -26.68 4.13
CA LEU A 52 11.12 -26.23 2.74
C LEU A 52 10.99 -24.70 2.71
N VAL A 53 11.95 -24.04 2.08
CA VAL A 53 11.94 -22.60 1.83
C VAL A 53 11.62 -22.37 0.36
N LEU A 54 10.45 -21.80 0.08
CA LEU A 54 9.99 -21.48 -1.28
C LEU A 54 10.23 -20.02 -1.62
N ALA A 55 10.79 -19.77 -2.79
CA ALA A 55 10.88 -18.45 -3.39
C ALA A 55 10.36 -18.47 -4.84
N HIS A 56 10.04 -17.29 -5.37
CA HIS A 56 9.50 -17.16 -6.72
C HIS A 56 10.59 -17.14 -7.81
N VAL A 57 11.75 -16.57 -7.50
CA VAL A 57 12.87 -16.38 -8.45
C VAL A 57 14.14 -17.05 -7.92
N LYS A 58 15.02 -17.45 -8.84
CA LYS A 58 16.28 -18.16 -8.53
C LYS A 58 17.19 -17.35 -7.61
N GLU A 59 17.24 -16.05 -7.79
CA GLU A 59 18.08 -15.12 -7.03
C GLU A 59 17.72 -15.11 -5.53
N LEU A 60 16.42 -15.21 -5.20
CA LEU A 60 15.97 -15.34 -3.80
C LEU A 60 16.28 -16.72 -3.23
N VAL A 61 16.18 -17.79 -4.04
CA VAL A 61 16.57 -19.13 -3.61
C VAL A 61 18.05 -19.15 -3.23
N GLU A 62 18.91 -18.61 -4.09
CA GLU A 62 20.35 -18.51 -3.90
C GLU A 62 20.69 -17.66 -2.67
N GLN A 63 20.11 -16.47 -2.56
CA GLN A 63 20.32 -15.56 -1.43
C GLN A 63 19.92 -16.19 -0.08
N ASN A 64 18.79 -16.87 -0.02
CA ASN A 64 18.34 -17.55 1.20
C ASN A 64 19.25 -18.73 1.57
N HIS A 65 19.69 -19.50 0.58
CA HIS A 65 20.63 -20.60 0.74
C HIS A 65 22.00 -20.12 1.25
N GLU A 66 22.59 -19.09 0.62
CA GLU A 66 23.87 -18.50 1.04
C GLU A 66 23.83 -18.00 2.49
N LYS A 67 22.73 -17.37 2.91
CA LYS A 67 22.58 -16.92 4.30
C LYS A 67 22.53 -18.09 5.28
N TYR A 68 21.92 -19.20 4.89
CA TYR A 68 21.89 -20.42 5.71
C TYR A 68 23.26 -21.09 5.78
N GLU A 69 23.96 -21.20 4.66
CA GLU A 69 25.36 -21.73 4.62
C GLU A 69 26.32 -20.84 5.43
N GLY A 70 26.08 -19.55 5.50
CA GLY A 70 26.84 -18.63 6.33
C GLY A 70 26.80 -18.91 7.84
N TYR A 71 25.90 -19.79 8.30
CA TYR A 71 25.92 -20.36 9.65
C TYR A 71 26.82 -21.61 9.75
N GLY A 72 27.49 -22.03 8.68
CA GLY A 72 28.26 -23.27 8.61
C GLY A 72 27.41 -24.54 8.44
N LEU A 73 26.15 -24.37 8.01
CA LEU A 73 25.17 -25.44 7.81
C LEU A 73 25.03 -25.77 6.33
N LYS A 74 24.66 -27.03 6.01
CA LYS A 74 24.45 -27.46 4.64
C LYS A 74 22.96 -27.50 4.29
N GLY A 75 22.58 -26.88 3.17
CA GLY A 75 21.25 -26.90 2.61
C GLY A 75 21.22 -27.47 1.18
N SER A 76 20.14 -28.13 0.82
CA SER A 76 19.86 -28.54 -0.56
C SER A 76 19.25 -27.40 -1.36
N VAL A 77 19.52 -27.32 -2.66
CA VAL A 77 18.92 -26.38 -3.59
C VAL A 77 18.12 -27.11 -4.66
N TYR A 78 16.85 -26.73 -4.84
CA TYR A 78 15.99 -27.29 -5.87
C TYR A 78 15.44 -26.19 -6.77
N ALA A 79 16.22 -25.75 -7.73
CA ALA A 79 15.88 -24.68 -8.66
C ALA A 79 16.49 -24.95 -10.04
N ALA A 80 15.64 -25.19 -11.04
CA ALA A 80 16.08 -25.45 -12.41
C ALA A 80 16.92 -24.30 -12.99
N GLY A 81 16.59 -23.05 -12.64
CA GLY A 81 17.35 -21.87 -13.06
C GLY A 81 18.77 -21.78 -12.47
N LEU A 82 19.09 -22.59 -11.44
CA LEU A 82 20.42 -22.75 -10.85
C LEU A 82 21.08 -24.08 -11.24
N GLY A 83 20.44 -24.90 -12.09
CA GLY A 83 20.94 -26.20 -12.50
C GLY A 83 20.99 -27.26 -11.37
N ARG A 84 20.32 -26.99 -10.21
CA ARG A 84 20.41 -27.87 -9.02
C ARG A 84 19.02 -28.45 -8.71
N LYS A 85 19.00 -29.76 -8.38
CA LYS A 85 17.81 -30.54 -8.01
C LYS A 85 18.11 -31.48 -6.85
N GLU A 86 18.42 -30.92 -5.69
CA GLU A 86 18.82 -31.64 -4.49
C GLU A 86 17.71 -31.54 -3.42
N THR A 87 17.45 -32.66 -2.70
CA THR A 87 16.43 -32.70 -1.64
C THR A 87 16.88 -33.46 -0.40
N ASP A 88 18.16 -33.85 -0.32
CA ASP A 88 18.72 -34.76 0.69
C ASP A 88 18.94 -34.12 2.06
N GLN A 89 19.18 -32.80 2.12
CA GLN A 89 19.42 -32.09 3.37
C GLN A 89 18.14 -31.82 4.17
N GLN A 90 18.30 -31.50 5.46
CA GLN A 90 17.20 -31.12 6.34
C GLN A 90 16.45 -29.89 5.82
N VAL A 91 17.17 -28.88 5.30
CA VAL A 91 16.63 -27.66 4.74
C VAL A 91 16.80 -27.66 3.23
N VAL A 92 15.68 -27.44 2.52
CA VAL A 92 15.65 -27.37 1.06
C VAL A 92 15.19 -25.98 0.65
N PHE A 93 16.03 -25.30 -0.12
CA PHE A 93 15.71 -24.01 -0.73
C PHE A 93 15.28 -24.23 -2.18
N ALA A 94 14.06 -23.83 -2.53
CA ALA A 94 13.50 -24.21 -3.81
C ALA A 94 12.72 -23.08 -4.50
N SER A 95 12.70 -23.11 -5.85
CA SER A 95 11.76 -22.29 -6.59
C SER A 95 10.41 -23.01 -6.73
N VAL A 96 9.31 -22.28 -6.52
CA VAL A 96 7.96 -22.86 -6.58
C VAL A 96 7.69 -23.52 -7.93
N GLN A 97 8.23 -22.97 -9.04
CA GLN A 97 8.07 -23.50 -10.39
C GLN A 97 8.79 -24.85 -10.58
N SER A 98 9.93 -25.05 -9.90
CA SER A 98 10.64 -26.33 -9.95
C SER A 98 9.94 -27.39 -9.12
N VAL A 99 9.46 -27.03 -7.93
CA VAL A 99 8.75 -27.96 -7.03
C VAL A 99 7.45 -28.44 -7.65
N VAL A 100 6.60 -27.53 -8.15
CA VAL A 100 5.28 -27.92 -8.69
C VAL A 100 5.35 -28.85 -9.90
N ARG A 101 6.47 -28.81 -10.64
CA ARG A 101 6.69 -29.71 -11.80
C ARG A 101 7.19 -31.09 -11.41
N ASN A 102 7.69 -31.26 -10.18
CA ASN A 102 8.35 -32.48 -9.70
C ASN A 102 7.93 -32.76 -8.24
N LEU A 103 6.62 -32.78 -7.96
CA LEU A 103 6.10 -33.01 -6.60
C LEU A 103 6.54 -34.36 -6.03
N ASP A 104 6.79 -35.34 -6.89
CA ASP A 104 7.28 -36.68 -6.50
C ASP A 104 8.67 -36.67 -5.82
N ASP A 105 9.50 -35.66 -6.07
CA ASP A 105 10.77 -35.48 -5.39
C ASP A 105 10.60 -34.97 -3.93
N PHE A 106 9.38 -34.55 -3.56
CA PHE A 106 9.06 -33.98 -2.25
C PHE A 106 8.14 -34.90 -1.41
N LYS A 107 8.39 -36.21 -1.43
CA LYS A 107 7.61 -37.23 -0.66
C LYS A 107 7.97 -37.26 0.83
N ASN A 108 9.05 -36.63 1.26
CA ASN A 108 9.45 -36.57 2.65
C ASN A 108 8.54 -35.60 3.42
N GLN A 109 8.25 -35.92 4.68
CA GLN A 109 7.46 -35.05 5.53
C GLN A 109 8.25 -33.80 5.93
N PHE A 110 7.78 -32.64 5.51
CA PHE A 110 8.25 -31.34 5.98
C PHE A 110 7.44 -30.90 7.20
N SER A 111 8.11 -30.34 8.20
CA SER A 111 7.49 -29.79 9.41
C SER A 111 7.19 -28.30 9.29
N LEU A 112 7.98 -27.60 8.46
CA LEU A 112 7.84 -26.15 8.23
C LEU A 112 7.97 -25.85 6.75
N LEU A 113 7.02 -25.11 6.23
CA LEU A 113 7.07 -24.45 4.92
C LEU A 113 7.24 -22.95 5.15
N VAL A 114 8.32 -22.39 4.63
CA VAL A 114 8.57 -20.94 4.63
C VAL A 114 8.40 -20.42 3.21
N ILE A 115 7.58 -19.38 3.03
CA ILE A 115 7.31 -18.78 1.72
C ILE A 115 7.85 -17.36 1.72
N ASP A 116 8.93 -17.14 0.98
CA ASP A 116 9.48 -15.79 0.77
C ASP A 116 8.68 -15.04 -0.30
N GLU A 117 8.49 -13.74 -0.09
CA GLU A 117 7.60 -12.87 -0.86
C GLU A 117 6.17 -13.46 -0.99
N CYS A 118 5.61 -13.84 0.15
CA CYS A 118 4.34 -14.57 0.26
C CYS A 118 3.11 -13.79 -0.23
N HIS A 119 3.22 -12.48 -0.49
CA HIS A 119 2.17 -11.71 -1.16
C HIS A 119 1.85 -12.25 -2.56
N ARG A 120 2.73 -13.10 -3.13
CA ARG A 120 2.53 -13.78 -4.41
C ARG A 120 1.66 -15.03 -4.32
N VAL A 121 1.34 -15.53 -3.12
CA VAL A 121 0.48 -16.70 -2.94
C VAL A 121 -0.98 -16.33 -3.27
N PRO A 122 -1.56 -16.85 -4.37
CA PRO A 122 -2.93 -16.52 -4.72
C PRO A 122 -3.93 -17.40 -3.95
N ASP A 123 -5.17 -16.93 -3.84
CA ASP A 123 -6.26 -17.72 -3.27
C ASP A 123 -6.75 -18.83 -4.22
N ASP A 124 -6.41 -18.74 -5.52
CA ASP A 124 -6.75 -19.76 -6.52
C ASP A 124 -6.10 -21.10 -6.20
N LYS A 125 -6.92 -22.11 -5.92
CA LYS A 125 -6.50 -23.49 -5.61
C LYS A 125 -5.68 -24.16 -6.72
N ASN A 126 -5.81 -23.72 -7.97
CA ASN A 126 -5.07 -24.26 -9.10
C ASN A 126 -3.69 -23.65 -9.29
N SER A 127 -3.34 -22.64 -8.51
CA SER A 127 -2.04 -22.00 -8.58
C SER A 127 -0.90 -22.93 -8.18
N SER A 128 0.30 -22.62 -8.68
CA SER A 128 1.51 -23.38 -8.35
C SER A 128 1.79 -23.47 -6.85
N TYR A 129 1.57 -22.36 -6.12
CA TYR A 129 1.75 -22.35 -4.67
C TYR A 129 0.74 -23.25 -3.97
N GLN A 130 -0.55 -23.17 -4.32
CA GLN A 130 -1.58 -23.96 -3.66
C GLN A 130 -1.44 -25.46 -3.95
N LYS A 131 -0.97 -25.85 -5.15
CA LYS A 131 -0.67 -27.24 -5.48
C LYS A 131 0.46 -27.80 -4.60
N VAL A 132 1.55 -27.04 -4.42
CA VAL A 132 2.66 -27.45 -3.54
C VAL A 132 2.18 -27.53 -2.09
N ILE A 133 1.42 -26.54 -1.61
CA ILE A 133 0.89 -26.52 -0.25
C ILE A 133 -0.04 -27.71 0.01
N THR A 134 -0.93 -28.01 -0.93
CA THR A 134 -1.86 -29.15 -0.84
C THR A 134 -1.08 -30.46 -0.74
N HIS A 135 -0.14 -30.70 -1.66
CA HIS A 135 0.71 -31.88 -1.65
C HIS A 135 1.45 -32.07 -0.31
N LEU A 136 2.06 -31.00 0.22
CA LEU A 136 2.77 -31.07 1.50
C LEU A 136 1.84 -31.33 2.70
N LYS A 137 0.61 -30.80 2.68
CA LYS A 137 -0.41 -31.05 3.69
C LYS A 137 -0.97 -32.47 3.65
N GLU A 138 -1.05 -33.07 2.47
CA GLU A 138 -1.44 -34.48 2.31
C GLU A 138 -0.40 -35.40 2.95
N LEU A 139 0.88 -35.08 2.83
CA LEU A 139 1.98 -35.85 3.45
C LEU A 139 2.12 -35.59 4.95
N ASN A 140 1.84 -34.37 5.40
CA ASN A 140 1.89 -33.94 6.80
C ASN A 140 0.83 -32.88 7.08
N SER A 141 -0.33 -33.28 7.61
CA SER A 141 -1.41 -32.36 7.96
C SER A 141 -1.02 -31.34 9.07
N GLY A 142 0.02 -31.64 9.85
CA GLY A 142 0.54 -30.77 10.91
C GLY A 142 1.60 -29.78 10.46
N ILE A 143 1.91 -29.70 9.15
CA ILE A 143 2.92 -28.77 8.62
C ILE A 143 2.60 -27.33 8.98
N LYS A 144 3.59 -26.61 9.52
CA LYS A 144 3.49 -25.17 9.81
C LYS A 144 3.81 -24.38 8.54
N ILE A 145 3.03 -23.32 8.25
CA ILE A 145 3.21 -22.50 7.06
C ILE A 145 3.42 -21.05 7.47
N LEU A 146 4.61 -20.53 7.16
CA LEU A 146 5.01 -19.17 7.44
C LEU A 146 5.25 -18.41 6.13
N GLY A 147 4.57 -17.27 5.98
CA GLY A 147 4.88 -16.30 4.94
C GLY A 147 5.79 -15.19 5.44
N LEU A 148 6.74 -14.75 4.61
CA LEU A 148 7.49 -13.51 4.81
C LEU A 148 7.25 -12.57 3.63
N THR A 149 7.08 -11.29 3.93
CA THR A 149 6.96 -10.26 2.88
C THR A 149 7.33 -8.88 3.43
N ALA A 150 7.72 -7.98 2.53
CA ALA A 150 7.82 -6.55 2.85
C ALA A 150 6.49 -5.83 2.60
N THR A 151 5.63 -6.41 1.78
CA THR A 151 4.44 -5.78 1.22
C THR A 151 3.24 -6.72 1.38
N PRO A 152 2.52 -6.63 2.52
CA PRO A 152 1.48 -7.60 2.87
C PRO A 152 0.13 -7.35 2.17
N TYR A 153 0.15 -6.80 0.97
CA TYR A 153 -1.03 -6.50 0.18
C TYR A 153 -0.82 -6.84 -1.30
N ARG A 154 -1.90 -7.06 -2.00
CA ARG A 154 -1.93 -7.44 -3.41
C ARG A 154 -2.97 -6.64 -4.17
N LEU A 155 -2.62 -6.23 -5.40
CA LEU A 155 -3.54 -5.51 -6.28
C LEU A 155 -4.82 -6.32 -6.51
N GLY A 156 -5.97 -5.69 -6.33
CA GLY A 156 -7.29 -6.31 -6.49
C GLY A 156 -7.77 -7.17 -5.33
N MET A 157 -6.85 -7.61 -4.43
CA MET A 157 -7.21 -8.44 -3.27
C MET A 157 -7.17 -7.64 -1.95
N GLY A 158 -6.36 -6.57 -1.87
CA GLY A 158 -6.07 -5.90 -0.62
C GLY A 158 -5.07 -6.68 0.24
N TRP A 159 -5.30 -6.74 1.54
CA TRP A 159 -4.43 -7.42 2.49
C TRP A 159 -4.43 -8.93 2.29
N ILE A 160 -3.24 -9.57 2.39
CA ILE A 160 -3.05 -11.02 2.22
C ILE A 160 -3.36 -11.81 3.48
N TYR A 161 -3.61 -11.15 4.61
CA TYR A 161 -3.96 -11.75 5.90
C TYR A 161 -5.25 -11.14 6.46
N GLN A 162 -5.88 -11.87 7.37
CA GLN A 162 -7.17 -11.46 7.95
C GLN A 162 -6.99 -10.66 9.24
N TYR A 163 -6.21 -11.15 10.19
CA TYR A 163 -6.06 -10.55 11.52
C TYR A 163 -4.62 -10.07 11.74
N HIS A 164 -4.50 -8.86 12.28
CA HIS A 164 -3.22 -8.32 12.69
C HIS A 164 -3.02 -8.51 14.20
N THR A 165 -1.77 -8.70 14.66
CA THR A 165 -1.43 -8.88 16.09
C THR A 165 -1.96 -7.77 17.00
N ARG A 166 -2.24 -6.60 16.44
CA ARG A 166 -2.77 -5.42 17.14
C ARG A 166 -4.30 -5.39 17.19
N GLY A 167 -4.98 -6.51 16.93
CA GLY A 167 -6.43 -6.59 16.97
C GLY A 167 -7.17 -6.01 15.77
N GLN A 168 -6.44 -5.61 14.71
CA GLN A 168 -7.07 -5.05 13.51
C GLN A 168 -7.53 -6.16 12.57
N VAL A 169 -8.77 -6.08 12.09
CA VAL A 169 -9.27 -6.91 10.99
C VAL A 169 -8.92 -6.22 9.67
N ARG A 170 -8.07 -6.87 8.86
CA ARG A 170 -7.59 -6.36 7.57
C ARG A 170 -8.41 -6.87 6.39
N SER A 171 -9.15 -7.95 6.56
CA SER A 171 -10.04 -8.51 5.55
C SER A 171 -11.28 -9.10 6.22
N GLU A 172 -12.45 -8.77 5.69
CA GLU A 172 -13.73 -9.37 6.09
C GLU A 172 -13.84 -10.82 5.59
N GLU A 173 -13.21 -11.10 4.44
CA GLU A 173 -13.16 -12.44 3.88
C GLU A 173 -12.01 -13.25 4.47
N PRO A 174 -12.19 -14.56 4.67
CA PRO A 174 -11.11 -15.45 5.07
C PRO A 174 -9.94 -15.36 4.08
N ARG A 175 -8.73 -15.24 4.60
CA ARG A 175 -7.48 -15.23 3.83
C ARG A 175 -6.70 -16.50 4.07
N PHE A 176 -5.86 -16.89 3.09
CA PHE A 176 -4.97 -18.04 3.24
C PHE A 176 -4.07 -17.88 4.47
N PHE A 177 -3.45 -16.72 4.65
CA PHE A 177 -2.76 -16.37 5.89
C PHE A 177 -3.78 -15.76 6.85
N ARG A 178 -4.02 -16.46 7.97
CA ARG A 178 -4.98 -15.96 8.95
C ARG A 178 -4.42 -14.77 9.72
N ASP A 179 -3.23 -14.91 10.28
CA ASP A 179 -2.67 -13.97 11.23
C ASP A 179 -1.38 -13.34 10.72
N CYS A 180 -1.26 -12.02 10.83
CA CYS A 180 0.02 -11.33 10.82
C CYS A 180 0.54 -11.30 12.26
N ILE A 181 1.59 -12.09 12.53
CA ILE A 181 2.10 -12.32 13.89
C ILE A 181 3.24 -11.40 14.28
N PHE A 182 3.84 -10.70 13.31
CA PHE A 182 4.86 -9.69 13.53
C PHE A 182 4.88 -8.72 12.34
N GLU A 183 4.92 -7.43 12.63
CA GLU A 183 5.13 -6.38 11.62
C GLU A 183 6.14 -5.38 12.13
N LEU A 184 7.21 -5.16 11.35
CA LEU A 184 8.21 -4.14 11.61
C LEU A 184 7.90 -2.90 10.77
N PRO A 185 7.66 -1.74 11.38
CA PRO A 185 7.55 -0.48 10.63
C PRO A 185 8.87 -0.09 9.98
N ILE A 186 8.84 0.44 8.76
CA ILE A 186 10.05 0.88 8.07
C ILE A 186 10.76 2.02 8.81
N HIS A 187 10.00 2.89 9.49
CA HIS A 187 10.55 3.99 10.30
C HIS A 187 11.46 3.51 11.40
N TYR A 188 11.12 2.39 12.05
CA TYR A 188 12.03 1.81 13.04
C TYR A 188 13.43 1.55 12.47
N LEU A 189 13.49 1.07 11.21
CA LEU A 189 14.78 0.79 10.56
C LEU A 189 15.54 2.07 10.18
N LEU A 190 14.82 3.17 9.92
CA LEU A 190 15.41 4.47 9.62
C LEU A 190 15.91 5.14 10.90
N ASP A 191 15.09 5.15 11.94
CA ASP A 191 15.40 5.80 13.23
C ASP A 191 16.56 5.11 13.98
N GLU A 192 16.72 3.80 13.76
CA GLU A 192 17.83 3.01 14.33
C GLU A 192 19.03 2.88 13.35
N ASP A 193 19.10 3.70 12.31
CA ASP A 193 20.16 3.69 11.30
C ASP A 193 20.41 2.32 10.65
N PHE A 194 19.38 1.48 10.54
CA PHE A 194 19.46 0.20 9.84
C PHE A 194 19.16 0.31 8.35
N LEU A 195 18.61 1.42 7.91
CA LEU A 195 18.39 1.79 6.51
C LEU A 195 18.82 3.25 6.28
N THR A 196 19.19 3.54 5.05
CA THR A 196 19.43 4.89 4.57
C THR A 196 18.10 5.57 4.24
N PRO A 197 17.84 6.83 4.62
CA PRO A 197 16.61 7.53 4.29
C PRO A 197 16.47 7.76 2.77
N ALA A 198 15.22 7.74 2.27
CA ALA A 198 14.91 8.18 0.92
C ALA A 198 14.59 9.68 0.93
N ARG A 199 15.27 10.45 0.09
CA ARG A 199 14.88 11.81 -0.22
C ARG A 199 14.07 11.82 -1.51
N MET A 200 12.76 11.96 -1.35
CA MET A 200 11.84 12.07 -2.49
C MET A 200 12.00 13.47 -3.11
N MET A 201 12.15 13.52 -4.42
CA MET A 201 12.11 14.77 -5.17
C MET A 201 11.01 14.63 -6.22
N ASP A 202 10.00 15.49 -6.14
CA ASP A 202 9.03 15.62 -7.22
C ASP A 202 9.77 16.12 -8.47
N ALA A 203 9.50 15.49 -9.60
CA ALA A 203 10.17 15.84 -10.86
C ALA A 203 9.90 17.32 -11.21
N PRO A 204 10.93 18.18 -11.21
CA PRO A 204 10.69 19.63 -11.15
C PRO A 204 10.18 20.24 -12.44
N VAL A 205 10.23 19.56 -13.58
CA VAL A 205 9.97 20.21 -14.88
C VAL A 205 9.13 19.38 -15.87
N LEU A 206 9.27 18.08 -15.91
CA LEU A 206 8.59 17.23 -16.91
C LEU A 206 8.33 15.84 -16.32
N SER A 207 7.11 15.40 -16.41
CA SER A 207 6.69 14.03 -16.08
C SER A 207 5.90 13.46 -17.24
N TYR A 208 5.86 12.13 -17.31
CA TYR A 208 4.93 11.44 -18.20
C TYR A 208 3.54 11.44 -17.56
N ASP A 209 2.51 11.81 -18.32
CA ASP A 209 1.13 11.74 -17.85
C ASP A 209 0.53 10.35 -18.10
N PHE A 210 0.72 9.47 -17.15
CA PHE A 210 0.10 8.15 -17.14
C PHE A 210 -1.28 8.11 -16.46
N SER A 211 -1.84 9.24 -16.04
CA SER A 211 -3.10 9.34 -15.28
C SER A 211 -4.30 8.70 -15.97
N GLN A 212 -4.30 8.64 -17.28
CA GLN A 212 -5.38 8.06 -18.08
C GLN A 212 -5.26 6.53 -18.27
N LEU A 213 -4.13 5.94 -17.92
CA LEU A 213 -3.91 4.52 -18.07
C LEU A 213 -4.56 3.73 -16.92
N LYS A 214 -5.12 2.57 -17.27
CA LYS A 214 -5.65 1.62 -16.29
C LYS A 214 -4.94 0.29 -16.44
N PRO A 215 -4.51 -0.35 -15.35
CA PRO A 215 -3.97 -1.70 -15.41
C PRO A 215 -5.02 -2.66 -16.02
N ALA A 216 -4.57 -3.59 -16.86
CA ALA A 216 -5.41 -4.66 -17.36
C ALA A 216 -5.87 -5.59 -16.20
N ASN A 217 -6.79 -6.52 -16.46
CA ASN A 217 -7.25 -7.49 -15.46
C ASN A 217 -6.13 -8.35 -14.85
N THR A 218 -4.98 -8.42 -15.53
CA THR A 218 -3.75 -9.05 -15.02
C THR A 218 -2.99 -8.21 -13.99
N GLY A 219 -3.45 -6.98 -13.73
CA GLY A 219 -2.78 -6.01 -12.88
C GLY A 219 -1.56 -5.33 -13.52
N ARG A 220 -1.36 -5.46 -14.84
CA ARG A 220 -0.24 -4.86 -15.58
C ARG A 220 -0.75 -3.88 -16.63
N TYR A 221 0.04 -2.84 -16.92
CA TYR A 221 -0.22 -1.96 -18.05
C TYR A 221 0.16 -2.63 -19.37
N LYS A 222 -0.55 -2.31 -20.44
CA LYS A 222 -0.21 -2.77 -21.79
C LYS A 222 0.94 -1.95 -22.35
N GLU A 223 1.96 -2.62 -22.88
CA GLU A 223 3.17 -1.98 -23.38
C GLU A 223 2.88 -0.93 -24.48
N ALA A 224 1.97 -1.24 -25.39
CA ALA A 224 1.56 -0.30 -26.42
C ALA A 224 0.91 0.99 -25.87
N GLU A 225 0.17 0.91 -24.77
CA GLU A 225 -0.43 2.08 -24.12
C GLU A 225 0.64 2.93 -23.42
N LEU A 226 1.63 2.30 -22.80
CA LEU A 226 2.79 2.97 -22.21
C LEU A 226 3.60 3.69 -23.29
N ASP A 227 3.90 3.02 -24.41
CA ASP A 227 4.62 3.61 -25.54
C ASP A 227 3.89 4.80 -26.13
N MET A 228 2.56 4.77 -26.24
CA MET A 228 1.77 5.91 -26.71
C MET A 228 1.92 7.15 -25.82
N VAL A 229 1.98 6.97 -24.48
CA VAL A 229 2.20 8.09 -23.55
C VAL A 229 3.61 8.66 -23.72
N ILE A 230 4.61 7.80 -23.83
CA ILE A 230 6.01 8.20 -24.05
C ILE A 230 6.16 8.93 -25.39
N ASP A 231 5.54 8.41 -26.46
CA ASP A 231 5.58 9.04 -27.79
C ASP A 231 4.93 10.43 -27.84
N LYS A 232 3.85 10.64 -27.07
CA LYS A 232 3.25 11.98 -26.91
C LYS A 232 4.20 12.95 -26.22
N ALA A 233 5.03 12.45 -25.31
CA ALA A 233 5.99 13.22 -24.53
C ALA A 233 7.44 13.11 -25.07
N LYS A 234 7.64 12.99 -26.38
CA LYS A 234 8.96 12.77 -27.04
C LYS A 234 10.08 13.73 -26.62
N ARG A 235 9.75 14.92 -26.16
CA ARG A 235 10.73 15.90 -25.65
C ARG A 235 11.07 15.72 -24.18
N ALA A 236 10.30 14.91 -23.45
CA ALA A 236 10.50 14.72 -22.02
C ALA A 236 11.68 13.78 -21.72
N THR A 237 11.81 12.65 -22.42
CA THR A 237 12.89 11.67 -22.17
C THR A 237 14.28 12.29 -22.21
N PRO A 238 14.67 13.12 -23.24
CA PRO A 238 15.95 13.77 -23.24
C PRO A 238 16.21 14.63 -22.01
N GLN A 239 15.26 15.49 -21.65
CA GLN A 239 15.38 16.41 -20.53
C GLN A 239 15.41 15.67 -19.18
N ILE A 240 14.65 14.58 -19.06
CA ILE A 240 14.69 13.71 -17.87
C ILE A 240 16.08 13.07 -17.73
N VAL A 241 16.67 12.57 -18.81
CA VAL A 241 18.01 11.99 -18.76
C VAL A 241 19.06 13.05 -18.40
N ASP A 242 18.96 14.27 -18.94
CA ASP A 242 19.84 15.38 -18.58
C ASP A 242 19.73 15.71 -17.08
N GLN A 243 18.53 15.69 -16.51
CA GLN A 243 18.33 15.86 -15.06
C GLN A 243 18.92 14.70 -14.26
N ILE A 244 18.73 13.45 -14.70
CA ILE A 244 19.35 12.29 -14.04
C ILE A 244 20.87 12.45 -14.03
N LEU A 245 21.47 12.84 -15.13
CA LEU A 245 22.92 13.09 -15.23
C LEU A 245 23.36 14.21 -14.28
N GLN A 246 22.59 15.30 -14.20
CA GLN A 246 22.87 16.42 -13.30
C GLN A 246 22.84 15.99 -11.83
N TYR A 247 21.77 15.29 -11.40
CA TYR A 247 21.60 14.87 -10.00
C TYR A 247 22.48 13.68 -9.60
N SER A 248 23.08 13.01 -10.57
CA SER A 248 23.92 11.84 -10.32
C SER A 248 25.42 12.14 -10.30
N GLN A 249 25.85 13.39 -10.43
CA GLN A 249 27.29 13.72 -10.53
C GLN A 249 28.10 13.18 -9.35
N ASP A 250 27.57 13.29 -8.13
CA ASP A 250 28.16 12.86 -6.87
C ASP A 250 27.67 11.47 -6.40
N LYS A 251 26.85 10.76 -7.21
CA LYS A 251 26.25 9.48 -6.84
C LYS A 251 27.13 8.29 -7.24
N LEU A 252 27.06 7.22 -6.45
CA LEU A 252 27.84 5.99 -6.64
C LEU A 252 27.14 4.99 -7.56
N GLY A 253 25.80 4.89 -7.45
CA GLY A 253 25.03 3.94 -8.23
C GLY A 253 23.62 4.45 -8.54
N VAL A 254 23.27 4.45 -9.83
CA VAL A 254 22.01 4.97 -10.35
C VAL A 254 21.21 3.83 -10.96
N MET A 255 19.99 3.60 -10.42
CA MET A 255 19.03 2.67 -11.05
C MET A 255 17.93 3.43 -11.74
N VAL A 256 17.70 3.13 -13.03
CA VAL A 256 16.64 3.72 -13.85
C VAL A 256 15.60 2.66 -14.18
N PHE A 257 14.37 2.89 -13.77
CA PHE A 257 13.23 2.00 -14.04
C PHE A 257 12.41 2.54 -15.19
N ALA A 258 12.62 1.99 -16.37
CA ALA A 258 11.94 2.40 -17.60
C ALA A 258 10.59 1.70 -17.76
N ALA A 259 9.68 2.31 -18.54
CA ALA A 259 8.33 1.80 -18.75
C ALA A 259 8.29 0.61 -19.73
N THR A 260 9.04 0.70 -20.83
CA THR A 260 9.10 -0.33 -21.89
C THR A 260 10.55 -0.58 -22.30
N VAL A 261 10.78 -1.67 -23.06
CA VAL A 261 12.11 -2.00 -23.60
C VAL A 261 12.60 -0.89 -24.56
N ARG A 262 11.73 -0.40 -25.42
CA ARG A 262 12.04 0.70 -26.34
C ARG A 262 12.45 1.97 -25.59
N HIS A 263 11.70 2.31 -24.54
CA HIS A 263 12.01 3.45 -23.69
C HIS A 263 13.37 3.28 -22.98
N ALA A 264 13.66 2.10 -22.47
CA ALA A 264 14.93 1.79 -21.83
C ALA A 264 16.12 1.93 -22.79
N GLN A 265 15.97 1.53 -24.04
CA GLN A 265 16.98 1.69 -25.09
C GLN A 265 17.20 3.19 -25.44
N GLU A 266 16.12 3.97 -25.52
CA GLU A 266 16.22 5.43 -25.75
C GLU A 266 16.99 6.12 -24.61
N ILE A 267 16.70 5.75 -23.36
CA ILE A 267 17.41 6.26 -22.18
C ILE A 267 18.90 5.88 -22.25
N LEU A 268 19.21 4.61 -22.54
CA LEU A 268 20.58 4.10 -22.61
C LEU A 268 21.43 4.84 -23.65
N GLN A 269 20.86 5.16 -24.82
CA GLN A 269 21.56 5.89 -25.89
C GLN A 269 22.02 7.30 -25.47
N ARG A 270 21.44 7.87 -24.41
CA ARG A 270 21.74 9.20 -23.91
C ARG A 270 22.62 9.20 -22.67
N LEU A 271 22.82 8.04 -22.05
CA LEU A 271 23.72 7.86 -20.93
C LEU A 271 25.18 7.62 -21.38
N PRO A 272 26.18 7.89 -20.52
CA PRO A 272 27.58 7.61 -20.83
C PRO A 272 27.80 6.12 -21.14
N VAL A 273 28.21 5.79 -22.36
CA VAL A 273 28.30 4.40 -22.85
C VAL A 273 29.23 3.53 -22.01
N ALA A 274 30.35 4.07 -21.53
CA ALA A 274 31.32 3.31 -20.71
C ALA A 274 30.82 2.96 -19.30
N GLU A 275 29.84 3.75 -18.79
CA GLU A 275 29.37 3.64 -17.41
C GLU A 275 27.91 3.15 -17.31
N SER A 276 27.33 2.72 -18.43
CA SER A 276 25.91 2.39 -18.51
C SER A 276 25.67 0.98 -19.02
N ALA A 277 24.63 0.35 -18.51
CA ALA A 277 24.15 -0.94 -19.03
C ALA A 277 22.63 -1.06 -18.89
N ILE A 278 22.05 -1.99 -19.65
CA ILE A 278 20.62 -2.31 -19.65
C ILE A 278 20.40 -3.78 -19.29
N VAL A 279 19.38 -4.03 -18.44
CA VAL A 279 18.91 -5.39 -18.14
C VAL A 279 17.40 -5.45 -18.38
N ILE A 280 17.00 -6.31 -19.31
CA ILE A 280 15.61 -6.54 -19.69
C ILE A 280 15.24 -8.04 -19.56
N GLY A 281 13.97 -8.38 -19.79
CA GLY A 281 13.50 -9.76 -19.72
C GLY A 281 14.28 -10.74 -20.59
N ASP A 282 14.62 -10.31 -21.81
CA ASP A 282 15.31 -11.13 -22.83
C ASP A 282 16.83 -11.12 -22.70
N THR A 283 17.42 -10.38 -21.75
CA THR A 283 18.86 -10.40 -21.49
C THR A 283 19.30 -11.80 -21.10
N PRO A 284 20.24 -12.43 -21.85
CA PRO A 284 20.75 -13.76 -21.53
C PRO A 284 21.29 -13.85 -20.11
N THR A 285 21.11 -15.00 -19.45
CA THR A 285 21.46 -15.15 -18.03
C THR A 285 22.92 -14.79 -17.73
N HIS A 286 23.86 -15.27 -18.54
CA HIS A 286 25.30 -15.01 -18.35
C HIS A 286 25.64 -13.52 -18.50
N GLU A 287 25.03 -12.84 -19.48
CA GLU A 287 25.20 -11.41 -19.70
C GLU A 287 24.58 -10.59 -18.55
N ARG A 288 23.40 -11.00 -18.10
CA ARG A 288 22.75 -10.38 -16.94
C ARG A 288 23.62 -10.49 -15.69
N ASP A 289 24.18 -11.67 -15.43
CA ASP A 289 25.03 -11.92 -14.27
C ASP A 289 26.33 -11.08 -14.36
N ASP A 290 26.94 -10.94 -15.55
CA ASP A 290 28.10 -10.06 -15.77
C ASP A 290 27.75 -8.57 -15.51
N ILE A 291 26.67 -8.08 -16.08
CA ILE A 291 26.21 -6.69 -15.88
C ILE A 291 25.98 -6.43 -14.39
N ILE A 292 25.30 -7.35 -13.70
CA ILE A 292 25.02 -7.24 -12.25
C ILE A 292 26.33 -7.19 -11.45
N GLN A 293 27.30 -8.03 -11.78
CA GLN A 293 28.60 -8.04 -11.09
C GLN A 293 29.38 -6.74 -11.34
N ARG A 294 29.42 -6.27 -12.55
CA ARG A 294 30.07 -4.99 -12.90
C ARG A 294 29.42 -3.81 -12.20
N PHE A 295 28.09 -3.80 -12.06
CA PHE A 295 27.37 -2.77 -11.33
C PHE A 295 27.68 -2.86 -9.82
N LYS A 296 27.66 -4.05 -9.22
CA LYS A 296 28.03 -4.26 -7.81
C LYS A 296 29.47 -3.83 -7.51
N GLN A 297 30.37 -4.00 -8.48
CA GLN A 297 31.77 -3.56 -8.40
C GLN A 297 31.97 -2.08 -8.73
N GLN A 298 30.88 -1.33 -8.98
CA GLN A 298 30.89 0.08 -9.36
C GLN A 298 31.68 0.39 -10.66
N LYS A 299 31.83 -0.62 -11.53
CA LYS A 299 32.39 -0.47 -12.89
C LYS A 299 31.35 0.09 -13.87
N ILE A 300 30.09 -0.01 -13.52
CA ILE A 300 28.94 0.59 -14.20
C ILE A 300 28.23 1.46 -13.17
N LYS A 301 27.97 2.70 -13.50
CA LYS A 301 27.26 3.66 -12.65
C LYS A 301 25.75 3.65 -12.88
N TYR A 302 25.32 3.56 -14.16
CA TYR A 302 23.92 3.63 -14.56
C TYR A 302 23.41 2.28 -14.99
N LEU A 303 22.40 1.77 -14.27
CA LEU A 303 21.74 0.52 -14.58
C LEU A 303 20.28 0.76 -14.97
N VAL A 304 20.00 0.69 -16.27
CA VAL A 304 18.64 0.81 -16.80
C VAL A 304 17.97 -0.54 -16.81
N ASN A 305 16.72 -0.63 -16.35
CA ASN A 305 15.99 -1.89 -16.33
C ASN A 305 14.50 -1.73 -16.64
N VAL A 306 13.88 -2.84 -17.09
CA VAL A 306 12.44 -2.95 -17.30
C VAL A 306 11.93 -4.14 -16.50
N SER A 307 11.31 -3.89 -15.34
CA SER A 307 10.63 -4.89 -14.50
C SER A 307 11.46 -6.09 -14.03
N VAL A 308 12.79 -6.08 -14.16
CA VAL A 308 13.64 -7.26 -13.89
C VAL A 308 14.30 -7.22 -12.52
N LEU A 309 14.76 -6.06 -12.06
CA LEU A 309 15.58 -5.92 -10.85
C LEU A 309 14.76 -5.47 -9.61
N THR A 310 13.47 -5.69 -9.62
CA THR A 310 12.57 -5.31 -8.51
C THR A 310 12.62 -6.27 -7.33
N THR A 311 13.03 -7.53 -7.54
CA THR A 311 13.16 -8.56 -6.49
C THR A 311 14.51 -9.27 -6.60
N GLY A 312 15.07 -9.73 -5.46
CA GLY A 312 16.30 -10.54 -5.43
C GLY A 312 17.61 -9.80 -5.75
N PHE A 313 17.56 -8.52 -6.13
CA PHE A 313 18.74 -7.74 -6.48
C PHE A 313 19.31 -7.01 -5.26
N ASP A 314 20.64 -7.14 -5.03
CA ASP A 314 21.35 -6.54 -3.91
C ASP A 314 22.52 -5.70 -4.39
N ALA A 315 22.42 -4.36 -4.28
CA ALA A 315 23.45 -3.38 -4.58
C ALA A 315 23.35 -2.21 -3.59
N PRO A 316 23.98 -2.29 -2.42
CA PRO A 316 23.82 -1.31 -1.33
C PRO A 316 24.29 0.10 -1.71
N HIS A 317 25.23 0.25 -2.65
CA HIS A 317 25.78 1.52 -3.11
C HIS A 317 24.79 2.36 -3.94
N VAL A 318 23.62 1.81 -4.33
CA VAL A 318 22.61 2.57 -5.06
C VAL A 318 22.10 3.71 -4.21
N ASP A 319 22.37 4.94 -4.62
CA ASP A 319 22.04 6.18 -3.94
C ASP A 319 21.23 7.18 -4.78
N LEU A 320 20.85 6.77 -6.03
CA LEU A 320 19.85 7.42 -6.84
C LEU A 320 18.95 6.41 -7.55
N ILE A 321 17.64 6.60 -7.43
CA ILE A 321 16.62 5.83 -8.14
C ILE A 321 15.78 6.78 -8.98
N ALA A 322 15.71 6.54 -10.30
CA ALA A 322 14.85 7.26 -11.23
C ALA A 322 13.70 6.35 -11.69
N ILE A 323 12.47 6.76 -11.45
CA ILE A 323 11.25 6.00 -11.78
C ILE A 323 10.56 6.68 -12.97
N LEU A 324 10.69 6.08 -14.16
CA LEU A 324 10.12 6.57 -15.41
C LEU A 324 8.96 5.67 -15.90
N ARG A 325 8.36 4.94 -14.99
CA ARG A 325 7.23 4.05 -15.27
C ARG A 325 6.13 4.21 -14.24
N PRO A 326 4.85 4.09 -14.62
CA PRO A 326 3.80 3.96 -13.64
C PRO A 326 3.96 2.62 -12.91
N THR A 327 3.75 2.63 -11.60
CA THR A 327 3.76 1.41 -10.81
C THR A 327 2.33 0.94 -10.60
N GLU A 328 2.09 -0.36 -10.82
CA GLU A 328 0.76 -0.95 -10.73
C GLU A 328 0.30 -1.10 -9.27
N SER A 329 1.22 -1.03 -8.33
CA SER A 329 0.91 -1.24 -6.91
C SER A 329 1.92 -0.55 -5.99
N VAL A 330 1.47 -0.21 -4.80
CA VAL A 330 2.31 0.23 -3.68
C VAL A 330 3.44 -0.76 -3.40
N SER A 331 3.16 -2.06 -3.48
CA SER A 331 4.16 -3.13 -3.33
C SER A 331 5.33 -2.96 -4.26
N LEU A 332 5.07 -2.76 -5.56
CA LEU A 332 6.11 -2.60 -6.56
C LEU A 332 6.90 -1.31 -6.32
N TYR A 333 6.22 -0.23 -5.98
CA TYR A 333 6.83 1.05 -5.65
C TYR A 333 7.81 0.93 -4.47
N GLN A 334 7.38 0.31 -3.38
CA GLN A 334 8.22 0.06 -2.22
C GLN A 334 9.39 -0.87 -2.51
N GLN A 335 9.21 -1.89 -3.36
CA GLN A 335 10.29 -2.76 -3.77
C GLN A 335 11.34 -2.02 -4.61
N ILE A 336 10.92 -1.13 -5.51
CA ILE A 336 11.81 -0.28 -6.30
C ILE A 336 12.64 0.62 -5.37
N ILE A 337 11.99 1.42 -4.54
CA ILE A 337 12.69 2.37 -3.66
C ILE A 337 13.54 1.63 -2.62
N GLY A 338 13.06 0.52 -2.11
CA GLY A 338 13.80 -0.33 -1.17
C GLY A 338 15.17 -0.82 -1.66
N ARG A 339 15.45 -0.74 -2.98
CA ARG A 339 16.81 -1.02 -3.52
C ARG A 339 17.80 0.04 -3.08
N GLY A 340 17.37 1.29 -2.96
CA GLY A 340 18.19 2.42 -2.54
C GLY A 340 18.25 2.66 -1.03
N LEU A 341 17.47 1.95 -0.21
CA LEU A 341 17.46 2.19 1.24
C LEU A 341 18.55 1.41 2.01
N ARG A 342 19.32 0.57 1.36
CA ARG A 342 20.35 -0.23 2.03
C ARG A 342 21.54 0.61 2.42
N LEU A 343 22.12 0.31 3.60
CA LEU A 343 23.32 0.98 4.07
C LEU A 343 24.52 0.66 3.18
N SER A 344 25.30 1.68 2.89
CA SER A 344 26.60 1.58 2.23
C SER A 344 27.56 2.62 2.80
N PRO A 345 28.86 2.33 2.89
CA PRO A 345 29.85 3.32 3.34
C PRO A 345 29.78 4.60 2.50
N GLY A 346 29.74 5.75 3.18
CA GLY A 346 29.68 7.07 2.52
C GLY A 346 28.31 7.48 1.98
N LYS A 347 27.27 6.65 2.13
CA LYS A 347 25.92 6.95 1.69
C LYS A 347 25.07 7.51 2.83
N ALA A 348 24.71 8.79 2.73
CA ALA A 348 23.87 9.47 3.72
C ALA A 348 22.35 9.34 3.40
N GLU A 349 21.98 9.33 2.11
CA GLU A 349 20.60 9.27 1.64
C GLU A 349 20.51 8.56 0.30
N CYS A 350 19.31 8.16 -0.11
CA CYS A 350 19.00 7.78 -1.48
C CYS A 350 18.06 8.81 -2.10
N LEU A 351 18.50 9.44 -3.17
CA LEU A 351 17.67 10.34 -3.95
C LEU A 351 16.69 9.54 -4.83
N VAL A 352 15.41 9.85 -4.74
CA VAL A 352 14.36 9.24 -5.58
C VAL A 352 13.72 10.30 -6.46
N LEU A 353 13.86 10.13 -7.78
CA LEU A 353 13.27 10.98 -8.79
C LEU A 353 12.10 10.24 -9.44
N ASP A 354 10.88 10.68 -9.17
CA ASP A 354 9.68 10.08 -9.76
C ASP A 354 9.14 10.93 -10.91
N TYR A 355 9.35 10.46 -12.13
CA TYR A 355 8.87 11.09 -13.36
C TYR A 355 7.55 10.51 -13.88
N ALA A 356 7.00 9.54 -13.18
CA ALA A 356 5.76 8.87 -13.59
C ALA A 356 4.54 9.29 -12.74
N GLY A 357 4.74 10.13 -11.71
CA GLY A 357 3.67 10.61 -10.85
C GLY A 357 3.04 9.50 -10.00
N ASN A 358 3.85 8.58 -9.49
CA ASN A 358 3.38 7.51 -8.62
C ASN A 358 3.03 8.07 -7.24
N ASN A 359 1.76 8.31 -6.98
CA ASN A 359 1.26 8.93 -5.76
C ASN A 359 1.06 7.92 -4.62
N TYR A 360 2.13 7.22 -4.21
CA TYR A 360 2.12 6.28 -3.09
C TYR A 360 2.92 6.81 -1.90
N ASP A 361 2.42 6.58 -0.70
CA ASP A 361 3.21 6.78 0.51
C ASP A 361 4.18 5.61 0.70
N LEU A 362 5.48 5.92 0.73
CA LEU A 362 6.53 4.91 0.95
C LEU A 362 6.51 4.35 2.37
N TYR A 363 6.19 5.20 3.34
CA TYR A 363 6.36 4.91 4.76
C TYR A 363 5.08 4.38 5.42
N GLN A 364 3.93 4.81 4.92
CA GLN A 364 2.61 4.38 5.40
C GLN A 364 1.73 3.92 4.25
N PRO A 365 2.10 2.84 3.59
CA PRO A 365 1.34 2.37 2.45
C PRO A 365 -0.03 1.92 2.90
N GLU A 366 -1.04 2.69 2.59
CA GLU A 366 -2.41 2.26 2.75
C GLU A 366 -2.94 1.76 1.42
N VAL A 367 -3.50 0.58 1.48
CA VAL A 367 -4.09 -0.06 0.31
C VAL A 367 -5.31 0.75 -0.12
N GLY A 368 -5.15 1.52 -1.18
CA GLY A 368 -6.22 2.30 -1.79
C GLY A 368 -6.21 3.81 -1.55
N ASP A 369 -5.29 4.36 -0.76
CA ASP A 369 -5.22 5.81 -0.55
C ASP A 369 -4.17 6.48 -1.46
N PRO A 370 -4.52 7.60 -2.12
CA PRO A 370 -3.57 8.37 -2.91
C PRO A 370 -2.55 9.10 -2.01
N LYS A 371 -1.36 9.35 -2.56
CA LYS A 371 -0.34 10.21 -1.94
C LYS A 371 -0.95 11.60 -1.62
N PRO A 372 -0.60 12.21 -0.48
CA PRO A 372 -0.93 13.60 -0.22
C PRO A 372 -0.37 14.54 -1.30
N ASP A 373 -0.89 15.77 -1.37
CA ASP A 373 -0.48 16.79 -2.35
C ASP A 373 1.04 16.95 -2.52
N SER A 374 1.45 17.43 -3.69
CA SER A 374 2.85 17.72 -4.05
C SER A 374 3.60 18.63 -3.06
N ASN A 375 2.88 19.43 -2.29
CA ASN A 375 3.42 20.36 -1.27
C ASN A 375 3.60 19.72 0.10
N SER A 376 3.50 18.40 0.24
CA SER A 376 3.71 17.72 1.50
C SER A 376 5.18 17.35 1.70
N GLU A 377 5.70 17.60 2.90
CA GLU A 377 7.05 17.25 3.34
C GLU A 377 7.01 16.19 4.44
N ILE A 378 8.11 15.48 4.65
CA ILE A 378 8.20 14.55 5.77
C ILE A 378 8.49 15.36 7.03
N ILE A 379 7.63 15.23 8.02
CA ILE A 379 7.71 15.89 9.31
C ILE A 379 7.78 14.86 10.43
N THR A 380 8.48 15.20 11.49
CA THR A 380 8.61 14.33 12.66
C THR A 380 7.62 14.75 13.73
N ILE A 381 6.75 13.83 14.14
CA ILE A 381 5.73 14.04 15.18
C ILE A 381 5.95 13.05 16.32
N PRO A 382 6.31 13.52 17.52
CA PRO A 382 6.45 12.65 18.68
C PRO A 382 5.09 12.09 19.10
N CYS A 383 5.06 10.80 19.43
CA CYS A 383 3.86 10.17 19.95
C CYS A 383 3.60 10.62 21.39
N PRO A 384 2.40 11.11 21.72
CA PRO A 384 2.08 11.50 23.10
C PRO A 384 2.07 10.33 24.09
N ALA A 385 1.87 9.09 23.62
CA ALA A 385 1.79 7.92 24.48
C ALA A 385 3.14 7.25 24.75
N CYS A 386 4.01 7.10 23.74
CA CYS A 386 5.27 6.37 23.89
C CYS A 386 6.53 7.22 23.59
N GLY A 387 6.36 8.48 23.22
CA GLY A 387 7.47 9.38 22.86
C GLY A 387 8.17 9.08 21.54
N PHE A 388 7.76 8.04 20.81
CA PHE A 388 8.37 7.66 19.55
C PHE A 388 8.18 8.76 18.50
N ASN A 389 9.27 9.09 17.80
CA ASN A 389 9.27 10.10 16.74
C ASN A 389 8.76 9.48 15.43
N ASN A 390 7.49 9.72 15.12
CA ASN A 390 6.88 9.26 13.89
C ASN A 390 7.18 10.24 12.76
N ASN A 391 7.58 9.73 11.61
CA ASN A 391 7.72 10.54 10.42
C ASN A 391 6.47 10.42 9.56
N PHE A 392 5.74 11.52 9.40
CA PHE A 392 4.52 11.59 8.63
C PHE A 392 4.67 12.60 7.49
N TRP A 393 3.88 12.40 6.44
CA TRP A 393 3.65 13.49 5.52
C TRP A 393 2.90 14.61 6.21
N GLY A 394 3.32 15.85 5.98
CA GLY A 394 2.67 17.03 6.51
C GLY A 394 2.86 18.24 5.62
N LYS A 395 2.13 19.31 5.92
CA LYS A 395 2.27 20.61 5.29
C LYS A 395 2.80 21.60 6.30
N LEU A 396 3.84 22.33 5.90
CA LEU A 396 4.39 23.44 6.65
C LEU A 396 3.93 24.76 6.00
N ASP A 397 3.82 25.81 6.82
CA ASP A 397 3.63 27.16 6.30
C ASP A 397 4.97 27.74 5.80
N SER A 398 4.93 28.97 5.25
CA SER A 398 6.12 29.68 4.75
C SER A 398 7.19 29.95 5.82
N ASN A 399 6.87 29.78 7.11
CA ASN A 399 7.75 29.99 8.25
C ASN A 399 8.25 28.67 8.86
N GLY A 400 7.87 27.52 8.26
CA GLY A 400 8.24 26.18 8.72
C GLY A 400 7.37 25.66 9.88
N PHE A 401 6.24 26.30 10.22
CA PHE A 401 5.30 25.78 11.21
C PHE A 401 4.37 24.74 10.61
N LEU A 402 4.07 23.72 11.40
CA LEU A 402 3.17 22.64 11.01
C LEU A 402 1.73 23.15 10.84
N LEU A 403 1.20 23.06 9.62
CA LEU A 403 -0.19 23.30 9.30
C LEU A 403 -1.04 22.05 9.49
N GLU A 404 -0.58 20.92 8.95
CA GLU A 404 -1.32 19.65 8.95
C GLU A 404 -0.34 18.49 8.84
N HIS A 405 -0.68 17.34 9.46
CA HIS A 405 0.00 16.07 9.19
C HIS A 405 -0.99 14.97 8.82
N PHE A 406 -0.53 14.00 8.03
CA PHE A 406 -1.36 12.88 7.52
C PHE A 406 -1.13 11.57 8.28
N GLY A 407 -0.38 11.62 9.39
CA GLY A 407 -0.14 10.47 10.23
C GLY A 407 -1.40 9.95 10.90
N ARG A 408 -1.59 8.63 10.92
CA ARG A 408 -2.80 7.98 11.44
C ARG A 408 -2.56 7.31 12.78
N ARG A 409 -1.47 6.53 12.92
CA ARG A 409 -1.14 5.79 14.15
C ARG A 409 0.34 5.85 14.47
N CYS A 410 0.68 5.69 15.74
CA CYS A 410 2.05 5.57 16.17
C CYS A 410 2.67 4.27 15.65
N GLN A 411 3.92 4.35 15.24
CA GLN A 411 4.71 3.21 14.76
C GLN A 411 5.75 2.77 15.80
N GLY A 412 5.80 3.44 16.95
CA GLY A 412 6.63 3.07 18.08
C GLY A 412 6.09 1.87 18.85
N PHE A 413 6.84 1.43 19.85
CA PHE A 413 6.49 0.33 20.74
C PHE A 413 6.93 0.63 22.17
N PHE A 414 6.30 -0.02 23.12
CA PHE A 414 6.76 -0.11 24.50
C PHE A 414 7.66 -1.35 24.64
N THR A 415 8.69 -1.25 25.45
CA THR A 415 9.51 -2.40 25.86
C THR A 415 9.19 -2.69 27.31
N ASP A 416 8.79 -3.90 27.63
CA ASP A 416 8.65 -4.36 29.01
C ASP A 416 10.04 -4.51 29.62
N GLU A 417 10.29 -3.82 30.73
CA GLU A 417 11.61 -3.76 31.36
C GLU A 417 12.03 -5.08 32.01
N ASP A 418 11.07 -5.92 32.43
CA ASP A 418 11.34 -7.18 33.13
C ASP A 418 11.54 -8.33 32.13
N THR A 419 10.75 -8.38 31.07
CA THR A 419 10.76 -9.50 30.09
C THR A 419 11.55 -9.16 28.83
N GLY A 420 11.78 -7.88 28.54
CA GLY A 420 12.33 -7.38 27.26
C GLY A 420 11.35 -7.57 26.08
N GLU A 421 10.12 -7.95 26.35
CA GLU A 421 9.10 -8.06 25.30
C GLU A 421 8.68 -6.68 24.83
N ARG A 422 8.43 -6.56 23.50
CA ARG A 422 8.03 -5.31 22.87
C ARG A 422 6.58 -5.38 22.44
N GLU A 423 5.78 -4.42 22.92
CA GLU A 423 4.40 -4.24 22.51
C GLU A 423 4.27 -2.94 21.72
N HIS A 424 3.66 -2.98 20.55
CA HIS A 424 3.48 -1.79 19.73
C HIS A 424 2.57 -0.76 20.41
N CYS A 425 2.95 0.52 20.29
CA CYS A 425 2.12 1.61 20.75
C CYS A 425 0.81 1.67 19.96
N GLY A 426 -0.30 1.57 20.66
CA GLY A 426 -1.65 1.62 20.07
C GLY A 426 -2.15 3.04 19.78
N TYR A 427 -1.36 4.10 20.07
CA TYR A 427 -1.81 5.48 19.92
C TYR A 427 -2.15 5.82 18.46
N ARG A 428 -3.30 6.44 18.26
CA ARG A 428 -3.79 6.86 16.94
C ARG A 428 -3.88 8.37 16.88
N PHE A 429 -3.15 8.97 15.94
CA PHE A 429 -3.21 10.40 15.66
C PHE A 429 -4.51 10.79 14.95
N ARG A 430 -5.08 9.85 14.17
CA ARG A 430 -6.41 9.97 13.56
C ARG A 430 -7.16 8.68 13.78
N ALA A 431 -8.30 8.75 14.43
CA ALA A 431 -9.16 7.61 14.72
C ALA A 431 -10.56 7.88 14.19
N LYS A 432 -11.27 6.80 13.85
CA LYS A 432 -12.70 6.80 13.59
C LYS A 432 -13.39 6.25 14.83
N TYR A 433 -14.20 7.08 15.47
CA TYR A 433 -14.95 6.66 16.65
C TYR A 433 -16.17 5.84 16.24
N CYS A 434 -16.41 4.77 16.98
CA CYS A 434 -17.62 4.00 16.81
C CYS A 434 -18.82 4.72 17.45
N ASN A 435 -19.87 4.95 16.68
CA ASN A 435 -21.07 5.62 17.18
C ASN A 435 -21.88 4.77 18.17
N GLU A 436 -21.65 3.43 18.18
CA GLU A 436 -22.39 2.51 19.05
C GLU A 436 -21.71 2.29 20.40
N CYS A 437 -20.38 2.11 20.42
CA CYS A 437 -19.63 1.80 21.64
C CYS A 437 -18.56 2.82 22.03
N GLY A 438 -18.30 3.84 21.18
CA GLY A 438 -17.30 4.87 21.45
C GLY A 438 -15.84 4.44 21.23
N ALA A 439 -15.59 3.22 20.78
CA ALA A 439 -14.24 2.71 20.58
C ALA A 439 -13.50 3.42 19.43
N ASP A 440 -12.19 3.65 19.62
CA ASP A 440 -11.29 4.20 18.63
C ASP A 440 -10.93 3.14 17.60
N ASN A 441 -11.31 3.36 16.36
CA ASN A 441 -10.99 2.47 15.26
C ASN A 441 -9.98 3.10 14.29
N ASP A 442 -9.27 2.26 13.53
CA ASP A 442 -8.46 2.73 12.42
C ASP A 442 -9.36 3.52 11.45
N ILE A 443 -8.85 4.61 10.89
CA ILE A 443 -9.62 5.45 9.96
C ILE A 443 -10.09 4.69 8.72
N ALA A 444 -9.37 3.63 8.33
CA ALA A 444 -9.74 2.72 7.25
C ALA A 444 -10.70 1.61 7.69
N ALA A 445 -10.96 1.44 8.99
CA ALA A 445 -11.85 0.39 9.48
C ALA A 445 -13.27 0.61 8.97
N ARG A 446 -13.88 -0.44 8.44
CA ARG A 446 -15.29 -0.44 8.01
C ARG A 446 -16.22 -0.97 9.08
N ILE A 447 -15.67 -1.76 9.99
CA ILE A 447 -16.37 -2.40 11.11
C ILE A 447 -15.60 -2.08 12.38
N CYS A 448 -16.34 -1.81 13.45
CA CYS A 448 -15.77 -1.56 14.76
C CYS A 448 -15.12 -2.83 15.31
N HIS A 449 -13.91 -2.71 15.83
CA HIS A 449 -13.17 -3.86 16.37
C HIS A 449 -13.71 -4.35 17.72
N GLU A 450 -14.54 -3.55 18.40
CA GLU A 450 -15.12 -3.92 19.69
C GLU A 450 -16.56 -4.43 19.62
N CYS A 451 -17.39 -3.83 18.77
CA CYS A 451 -18.83 -4.14 18.75
C CYS A 451 -19.37 -4.54 17.38
N ASP A 452 -18.50 -4.76 16.38
CA ASP A 452 -18.83 -5.13 15.01
C ASP A 452 -19.79 -4.17 14.27
N ALA A 453 -20.04 -2.97 14.81
CA ALA A 453 -20.86 -1.96 14.15
C ALA A 453 -20.19 -1.43 12.88
N THR A 454 -20.97 -1.17 11.84
CA THR A 454 -20.47 -0.62 10.57
C THR A 454 -20.03 0.84 10.74
N LEU A 455 -18.77 1.13 10.41
CA LEU A 455 -18.17 2.46 10.47
C LEU A 455 -18.24 3.13 9.11
N VAL A 456 -18.87 4.30 9.04
CA VAL A 456 -18.93 5.13 7.82
C VAL A 456 -17.86 6.22 7.90
N ASP A 457 -17.14 6.45 6.80
CA ASP A 457 -16.16 7.54 6.69
C ASP A 457 -16.81 8.79 6.05
N PRO A 458 -17.16 9.83 6.85
CA PRO A 458 -17.77 11.06 6.33
C PRO A 458 -16.78 11.87 5.46
N ASP A 459 -15.51 11.90 5.82
CA ASP A 459 -14.46 12.65 5.10
C ASP A 459 -14.20 12.13 3.70
N LYS A 460 -14.44 10.84 3.44
CA LYS A 460 -14.26 10.25 2.12
C LYS A 460 -15.22 10.86 1.10
N LYS A 461 -16.46 11.07 1.47
CA LYS A 461 -17.48 11.71 0.60
C LYS A 461 -17.11 13.15 0.27
N LEU A 462 -16.60 13.88 1.25
CA LEU A 462 -16.18 15.28 1.05
C LEU A 462 -14.91 15.37 0.18
N LYS A 463 -13.91 14.51 0.43
CA LYS A 463 -12.68 14.44 -0.38
C LYS A 463 -12.95 13.99 -1.81
N GLU A 464 -13.78 12.96 -2.00
CA GLU A 464 -14.19 12.53 -3.35
C GLU A 464 -14.92 13.64 -4.11
N ALA A 465 -15.71 14.46 -3.42
CA ALA A 465 -16.42 15.58 -4.02
C ALA A 465 -15.50 16.75 -4.38
N LEU A 466 -14.54 17.08 -3.52
CA LEU A 466 -13.55 18.15 -3.76
C LEU A 466 -12.61 17.82 -4.92
N ASN A 467 -12.33 16.53 -5.17
CA ASN A 467 -11.48 16.06 -6.28
C ASN A 467 -12.22 15.96 -7.63
N LEU A 468 -13.53 16.20 -7.69
CA LEU A 468 -14.28 16.18 -8.93
C LEU A 468 -14.21 17.57 -9.62
N LYS A 469 -13.56 17.66 -10.78
CA LYS A 469 -13.42 18.90 -11.57
C LYS A 469 -14.74 19.65 -11.86
N ASP A 470 -15.89 18.96 -11.75
CA ASP A 470 -17.24 19.50 -12.02
C ASP A 470 -18.13 19.45 -10.77
N ALA A 471 -17.57 19.45 -9.57
CA ALA A 471 -18.34 19.49 -8.34
C ALA A 471 -18.41 20.92 -7.77
N LEU A 472 -19.57 21.29 -7.25
CA LEU A 472 -19.78 22.44 -6.40
C LEU A 472 -19.95 21.92 -4.97
N VAL A 473 -19.02 22.29 -4.08
CA VAL A 473 -19.06 21.96 -2.65
C VAL A 473 -19.07 23.28 -1.90
N PHE A 474 -20.04 23.46 -1.01
CA PHE A 474 -20.11 24.66 -0.18
C PHE A 474 -20.71 24.36 1.20
N GLU A 475 -20.31 25.14 2.19
CA GLU A 475 -20.93 25.15 3.51
C GLU A 475 -22.32 25.72 3.40
N CYS A 476 -23.32 25.02 3.94
CA CYS A 476 -24.73 25.42 3.86
C CYS A 476 -25.06 26.37 4.99
N LEU A 477 -25.28 27.64 4.67
CA LEU A 477 -25.62 28.68 5.63
C LEU A 477 -27.14 28.81 5.83
N GLU A 478 -27.94 28.48 4.80
CA GLU A 478 -29.39 28.64 4.82
C GLU A 478 -30.07 27.54 3.98
N MET A 479 -31.19 27.05 4.45
CA MET A 479 -32.07 26.15 3.70
C MET A 479 -33.50 26.69 3.73
N ASP A 480 -34.09 26.79 2.55
CA ASP A 480 -35.48 27.22 2.38
C ASP A 480 -36.30 26.12 1.71
N ILE A 481 -37.50 25.89 2.21
CA ILE A 481 -38.45 24.89 1.70
C ILE A 481 -39.72 25.54 1.25
N ALA A 482 -39.90 25.67 -0.06
CA ALA A 482 -41.06 26.33 -0.66
C ALA A 482 -41.92 25.33 -1.47
N VAL A 483 -43.21 25.62 -1.53
CA VAL A 483 -44.12 24.90 -2.44
C VAL A 483 -44.15 25.66 -3.77
N PHE A 484 -43.91 24.94 -4.84
CA PHE A 484 -43.98 25.50 -6.18
C PHE A 484 -44.89 24.67 -7.09
N LYS A 485 -45.46 25.27 -8.13
CA LYS A 485 -46.25 24.54 -9.13
C LYS A 485 -45.41 24.32 -10.38
N ASP A 486 -45.36 23.06 -10.85
CA ASP A 486 -44.70 22.74 -12.10
C ASP A 486 -45.49 23.26 -13.32
N SER A 487 -44.93 23.08 -14.53
CA SER A 487 -45.55 23.48 -15.79
C SER A 487 -46.93 22.84 -16.05
N HIS A 488 -47.30 21.80 -15.30
CA HIS A 488 -48.59 21.11 -15.39
C HIS A 488 -49.50 21.44 -14.21
N GLY A 489 -49.16 22.45 -13.41
CA GLY A 489 -49.94 22.90 -12.27
C GLY A 489 -49.88 22.01 -11.02
N LYS A 490 -49.03 20.96 -10.99
CA LYS A 490 -48.87 20.08 -9.84
C LYS A 490 -47.98 20.70 -8.78
N SER A 491 -48.41 20.66 -7.53
CA SER A 491 -47.62 21.13 -6.39
C SER A 491 -46.44 20.21 -6.10
N GLN A 492 -45.24 20.78 -6.05
CA GLN A 492 -43.99 20.16 -5.68
C GLN A 492 -43.30 20.93 -4.56
N LEU A 493 -42.35 20.32 -3.87
CA LEU A 493 -41.43 21.00 -2.96
C LEU A 493 -40.20 21.43 -3.74
N LYS A 494 -39.77 22.66 -3.52
CA LYS A 494 -38.45 23.15 -3.89
C LYS A 494 -37.65 23.38 -2.61
N VAL A 495 -36.58 22.65 -2.42
CA VAL A 495 -35.62 22.87 -1.35
C VAL A 495 -34.44 23.61 -1.92
N THR A 496 -34.10 24.77 -1.36
CA THR A 496 -32.96 25.58 -1.79
C THR A 496 -31.94 25.65 -0.68
N TYR A 497 -30.71 25.23 -1.00
CA TYR A 497 -29.56 25.34 -0.11
C TYR A 497 -28.72 26.52 -0.58
N ARG A 498 -28.27 27.37 0.35
CA ARG A 498 -27.47 28.57 0.08
C ARG A 498 -26.19 28.53 0.90
N GLY A 499 -25.09 28.89 0.27
CA GLY A 499 -23.77 29.05 0.90
C GLY A 499 -23.21 30.44 0.64
N GLU A 500 -21.96 30.65 0.99
CA GLU A 500 -21.22 31.87 0.68
C GLU A 500 -21.10 32.10 -0.83
N ASN A 501 -20.77 33.35 -1.24
CA ASN A 501 -20.49 33.74 -2.62
C ASN A 501 -21.63 33.41 -3.61
N GLN A 502 -22.89 33.52 -3.16
CA GLN A 502 -24.08 33.22 -3.96
C GLN A 502 -24.19 31.77 -4.43
N ALA A 503 -23.43 30.84 -3.83
CA ALA A 503 -23.56 29.42 -4.11
C ALA A 503 -24.95 28.95 -3.72
N GLN A 504 -25.68 28.35 -4.67
CA GLN A 504 -27.00 27.78 -4.39
C GLN A 504 -27.29 26.53 -5.22
N VAL A 505 -27.98 25.58 -4.62
CA VAL A 505 -28.46 24.36 -5.26
C VAL A 505 -29.91 24.09 -4.88
N HIS A 506 -30.66 23.55 -5.83
CA HIS A 506 -32.07 23.24 -5.65
C HIS A 506 -32.36 21.77 -5.78
N GLU A 507 -33.19 21.23 -4.92
CA GLU A 507 -33.84 19.93 -5.08
C GLU A 507 -35.34 20.09 -5.27
N PHE A 508 -35.90 19.26 -6.16
CA PHE A 508 -37.33 19.24 -6.42
C PHE A 508 -37.93 17.88 -6.04
N TRP A 509 -38.99 17.90 -5.22
CA TRP A 509 -39.63 16.71 -4.72
C TRP A 509 -41.11 16.68 -5.02
N SER A 510 -41.56 15.66 -5.73
CA SER A 510 -42.98 15.38 -5.91
C SER A 510 -43.44 14.38 -4.84
N LEU A 511 -44.56 14.64 -4.20
CA LEU A 511 -45.15 13.80 -3.16
C LEU A 511 -46.48 13.17 -3.57
N THR A 512 -46.66 12.89 -4.87
CA THR A 512 -47.92 12.44 -5.43
C THR A 512 -48.14 10.92 -5.21
N THR A 513 -47.13 10.11 -5.40
CA THR A 513 -47.20 8.63 -5.28
C THR A 513 -46.60 8.13 -3.97
N LYS A 514 -47.01 6.90 -3.55
CA LYS A 514 -46.43 6.26 -2.37
C LYS A 514 -44.90 6.09 -2.51
N LYS A 515 -44.39 5.73 -3.70
CA LYS A 515 -42.96 5.57 -3.99
C LYS A 515 -42.20 6.92 -3.84
N GLN A 516 -42.77 8.02 -4.35
CA GLN A 516 -42.18 9.35 -4.22
C GLN A 516 -42.13 9.84 -2.77
N LYS A 517 -43.20 9.60 -1.99
CA LYS A 517 -43.25 9.92 -0.56
C LYS A 517 -42.20 9.11 0.22
N GLN A 518 -42.02 7.83 -0.11
CA GLN A 518 -41.03 6.99 0.54
C GLN A 518 -39.61 7.48 0.20
N ALA A 519 -39.32 7.76 -1.07
CA ALA A 519 -38.03 8.30 -1.50
C ALA A 519 -37.69 9.64 -0.79
N PHE A 520 -38.69 10.55 -0.70
CA PHE A 520 -38.53 11.82 0.03
C PHE A 520 -38.26 11.56 1.53
N LYS A 521 -38.98 10.64 2.15
CA LYS A 521 -38.77 10.28 3.55
C LYS A 521 -37.36 9.75 3.81
N ASP A 522 -36.87 8.88 2.93
CA ASP A 522 -35.55 8.24 3.11
C ASP A 522 -34.38 9.19 2.76
N GLN A 523 -34.50 9.99 1.70
CA GLN A 523 -33.40 10.82 1.18
C GLN A 523 -33.41 12.27 1.71
N PHE A 524 -34.56 12.75 2.21
CA PHE A 524 -34.67 14.09 2.76
C PHE A 524 -35.05 14.08 4.24
N VAL A 525 -36.22 13.52 4.60
CA VAL A 525 -36.77 13.67 5.96
C VAL A 525 -35.81 13.05 6.99
N ARG A 526 -35.39 11.81 6.80
CA ARG A 526 -34.51 11.13 7.76
C ARG A 526 -33.19 11.84 8.03
N PRO A 527 -32.43 12.30 7.02
CA PRO A 527 -31.18 13.02 7.26
C PRO A 527 -31.39 14.41 7.88
N HIS A 528 -32.43 15.13 7.48
CA HIS A 528 -32.65 16.50 7.92
C HIS A 528 -33.44 16.65 9.23
N LEU A 529 -34.09 15.58 9.72
CA LEU A 529 -34.91 15.70 10.91
C LEU A 529 -34.05 15.99 12.14
N ALA A 530 -34.31 17.14 12.81
CA ALA A 530 -33.54 17.58 13.98
C ALA A 530 -33.71 16.61 15.18
N ASP A 531 -34.95 16.11 15.37
CA ASP A 531 -35.25 15.09 16.39
C ASP A 531 -35.54 13.73 15.72
N LYS A 532 -34.57 12.84 15.73
CA LYS A 532 -34.63 11.52 15.09
C LYS A 532 -35.65 10.57 15.75
N HIS A 533 -36.01 10.83 17.00
CA HIS A 533 -36.98 10.01 17.76
C HIS A 533 -38.43 10.38 17.47
N ARG A 534 -38.69 11.53 16.83
CA ARG A 534 -40.04 12.02 16.57
C ARG A 534 -40.43 11.85 15.10
N ALA A 535 -41.33 10.93 14.82
CA ALA A 535 -41.81 10.67 13.47
C ALA A 535 -42.36 11.96 12.79
N PHE A 536 -42.07 12.12 11.51
CA PHE A 536 -42.58 13.19 10.67
C PHE A 536 -43.41 12.63 9.53
N ASP A 537 -44.66 13.16 9.43
CA ASP A 537 -45.57 12.78 8.34
C ASP A 537 -45.45 13.74 7.16
N ALA A 538 -44.79 13.31 6.09
CA ALA A 538 -44.64 14.06 4.84
C ALA A 538 -45.86 13.86 3.89
N ALA A 539 -47.09 14.08 4.37
CA ALA A 539 -48.31 13.78 3.62
C ALA A 539 -48.48 14.66 2.37
N SER A 540 -48.08 15.96 2.44
CA SER A 540 -48.21 16.90 1.33
C SER A 540 -47.08 17.95 1.32
N PRO A 541 -46.79 18.57 0.15
CA PRO A 541 -45.80 19.64 0.04
C PRO A 541 -46.05 20.79 1.02
N THR A 542 -47.31 21.24 1.17
CA THR A 542 -47.68 22.32 2.06
C THR A 542 -47.40 21.99 3.53
N LYS A 543 -47.65 20.77 3.97
CA LYS A 543 -47.37 20.31 5.34
C LYS A 543 -45.86 20.28 5.63
N VAL A 544 -45.06 19.89 4.67
CA VAL A 544 -43.60 19.90 4.82
C VAL A 544 -43.06 21.31 4.92
N ALA A 545 -43.44 22.21 4.01
CA ALA A 545 -43.02 23.61 4.02
C ALA A 545 -43.44 24.36 5.31
N ALA A 546 -44.65 24.13 5.80
CA ALA A 546 -45.14 24.74 7.07
C ALA A 546 -44.35 24.27 8.30
N ASN A 547 -43.63 23.15 8.21
CA ASN A 547 -42.83 22.58 9.31
C ASN A 547 -41.33 22.60 9.03
N GLN A 548 -40.84 23.54 8.21
CA GLN A 548 -39.42 23.62 7.86
C GLN A 548 -38.49 23.76 9.09
N HIS A 549 -38.96 24.40 10.17
CA HIS A 549 -38.23 24.55 11.43
C HIS A 549 -37.83 23.22 12.12
N ARG A 550 -38.45 22.12 11.70
CA ARG A 550 -38.12 20.78 12.21
C ARG A 550 -36.93 20.13 11.48
N PHE A 551 -36.47 20.72 10.40
CA PHE A 551 -35.37 20.21 9.60
C PHE A 551 -34.11 21.04 9.87
N ARG A 552 -33.02 20.35 10.15
CA ARG A 552 -31.69 20.92 10.34
C ARG A 552 -30.99 21.15 9.00
N LEU A 553 -30.07 22.07 8.97
CA LEU A 553 -29.20 22.32 7.83
C LEU A 553 -28.17 21.18 7.69
N PRO A 554 -27.82 20.78 6.47
CA PRO A 554 -26.55 20.06 6.27
C PRO A 554 -25.40 21.05 6.48
N GLN A 555 -24.26 20.57 6.97
CA GLN A 555 -23.07 21.42 7.08
C GLN A 555 -22.48 21.68 5.70
N PHE A 556 -22.38 20.65 4.87
CA PHE A 556 -21.91 20.80 3.49
C PHE A 556 -22.91 20.23 2.49
N VAL A 557 -22.99 20.92 1.35
CA VAL A 557 -23.77 20.51 0.18
C VAL A 557 -22.82 20.19 -0.96
N ILE A 558 -23.05 19.04 -1.60
CA ILE A 558 -22.26 18.55 -2.72
C ILE A 558 -23.18 18.45 -3.94
N ALA A 559 -22.86 19.19 -4.99
CA ALA A 559 -23.60 19.15 -6.26
C ALA A 559 -22.65 18.91 -7.45
N ARG A 560 -23.17 18.33 -8.51
CA ARG A 560 -22.45 18.11 -9.76
C ARG A 560 -23.09 18.86 -10.90
N LYS A 561 -22.28 19.41 -11.78
CA LYS A 561 -22.74 20.08 -12.99
C LYS A 561 -23.42 19.09 -13.94
N SER A 562 -24.65 19.39 -14.33
CA SER A 562 -25.45 18.62 -15.30
C SER A 562 -26.02 19.59 -16.34
N GLY A 563 -25.32 19.73 -17.46
CA GLY A 563 -25.62 20.76 -18.45
C GLY A 563 -25.44 22.18 -17.87
N ARG A 564 -26.51 22.99 -17.88
CA ARG A 564 -26.53 24.35 -17.33
C ARG A 564 -26.89 24.41 -15.84
N PHE A 565 -27.23 23.28 -15.21
CA PHE A 565 -27.76 23.23 -13.84
C PHE A 565 -26.83 22.43 -12.90
N TRP A 566 -26.91 22.75 -11.61
CA TRP A 566 -26.32 21.99 -10.54
C TRP A 566 -27.32 20.96 -10.02
N LYS A 567 -26.97 19.69 -10.02
CA LYS A 567 -27.78 18.60 -9.49
C LYS A 567 -27.19 18.16 -8.15
N MET A 568 -28.03 18.13 -7.12
CA MET A 568 -27.67 17.61 -5.81
C MET A 568 -27.11 16.20 -5.92
N ARG A 569 -25.97 15.94 -5.27
CA ARG A 569 -25.35 14.63 -5.18
C ARG A 569 -25.37 14.07 -3.77
N ASP A 570 -24.95 14.88 -2.80
CA ASP A 570 -24.88 14.44 -1.40
C ASP A 570 -25.00 15.64 -0.44
N LYS A 571 -25.25 15.35 0.84
CA LYS A 571 -25.37 16.29 1.94
C LYS A 571 -24.66 15.72 3.16
N ILE A 572 -23.84 16.51 3.84
CA ILE A 572 -23.09 16.13 5.03
C ILE A 572 -23.64 16.90 6.21
N PHE A 573 -23.92 16.23 7.31
CA PHE A 573 -24.52 16.82 8.53
C PHE A 573 -23.53 16.85 9.68
N ASP A 574 -23.71 17.76 10.64
CA ASP A 574 -22.82 18.00 11.79
C ASP A 574 -22.56 16.75 12.65
N ASP A 575 -23.56 15.91 12.84
CA ASP A 575 -23.41 14.66 13.58
C ASP A 575 -22.51 13.63 12.84
N GLU A 576 -22.26 13.85 11.55
CA GLU A 576 -21.25 13.12 10.78
C GLU A 576 -19.83 13.72 10.94
N LEU A 577 -19.71 14.94 11.48
CA LEU A 577 -18.46 15.69 11.65
C LEU A 577 -18.07 15.97 13.11
N GLN A 578 -19.04 16.06 14.05
CA GLN A 578 -18.79 16.31 15.48
C GLN A 578 -18.25 15.10 16.25
N ASN A 579 -18.22 13.93 15.65
CA ASN A 579 -17.53 12.75 16.18
C ASN A 579 -16.04 12.75 15.75
N ARG A 580 -15.39 13.91 15.93
CA ARG A 580 -13.93 14.07 15.76
C ARG A 580 -13.20 13.88 17.07
#